data_c480d3da5eea2f4792248d8751be16b0
#
_entry.id   c480d3da5eea2f4792248d8751be16b0
#
_cell.length_a   1.000
_cell.length_b   1.000
_cell.length_c   1.000
_cell.angle_alpha   90.00
_cell.angle_beta   90.00
_cell.angle_gamma   90.00
#
_symmetry.space_group_name_H-M   'P 1'
#
loop_
_entity.id
_entity.type
_entity.pdbx_description
1 polymer ?
#
loop_
_entity_poly.entity_id
_entity_poly.type
_entity_poly.pdbx_seq_one_letter_code
_entity_poly.pdbx_strand_id
1 'polypeptide(L)'
;MQNLNYSDIKCKTINGKTIKYGIISGNEKIVFIKTGADGNIKGYKNKYLMMAHRVNKRIGATVICASNPSDLGYKHQVAADKATIFDTIAERNWSKPEVYMFGTSDGAYRNLLLAKEIPQTIKLVCVNTSSFDFDDLKERLLETSQIHKTLVYGDRDDEYIYFADVKKLNISNLTLLVIEGADHEFRGMLEEYISLIDLIN
;
A
#
# COMPACT_ATOMS: atom_id res chain seq x y z
N MET A 1 -4.14 -19.31 -18.99
CA MET A 1 -4.01 -18.34 -17.87
C MET A 1 -4.50 -19.03 -16.63
N GLN A 2 -3.69 -19.09 -15.57
CA GLN A 2 -4.15 -19.57 -14.25
C GLN A 2 -5.29 -18.67 -13.77
N ASN A 3 -6.35 -19.28 -13.26
CA ASN A 3 -7.50 -18.55 -12.72
C ASN A 3 -7.10 -17.98 -11.35
N LEU A 4 -6.48 -16.80 -11.32
CA LEU A 4 -6.03 -16.16 -10.09
C LEU A 4 -7.25 -15.69 -9.29
N ASN A 5 -7.30 -16.04 -7.98
CA ASN A 5 -8.34 -15.60 -7.06
C ASN A 5 -7.73 -15.35 -5.67
N TYR A 6 -8.40 -14.55 -4.86
CA TYR A 6 -8.12 -14.49 -3.42
C TYR A 6 -8.58 -15.80 -2.76
N SER A 7 -7.88 -16.21 -1.71
CA SER A 7 -8.27 -17.38 -0.90
C SER A 7 -9.53 -17.10 -0.07
N ASP A 8 -9.71 -15.83 0.33
CA ASP A 8 -10.84 -15.35 1.11
C ASP A 8 -11.14 -13.89 0.78
N ILE A 9 -12.38 -13.45 1.00
CA ILE A 9 -12.80 -12.06 0.87
C ILE A 9 -13.58 -11.66 2.11
N LYS A 10 -13.01 -10.76 2.92
CA LYS A 10 -13.68 -10.15 4.06
C LYS A 10 -14.26 -8.77 3.69
N CYS A 11 -15.30 -8.35 4.39
CA CYS A 11 -15.91 -7.04 4.22
C CYS A 11 -16.10 -6.36 5.57
N LYS A 12 -15.81 -5.06 5.64
CA LYS A 12 -16.18 -4.19 6.78
C LYS A 12 -17.03 -3.04 6.29
N THR A 13 -18.24 -2.91 6.84
CA THR A 13 -19.15 -1.81 6.49
C THR A 13 -19.13 -0.77 7.60
N ILE A 14 -18.88 0.49 7.23
CA ILE A 14 -18.82 1.65 8.12
C ILE A 14 -19.61 2.77 7.47
N ASN A 15 -20.59 3.33 8.17
CA ASN A 15 -21.43 4.41 7.67
C ASN A 15 -22.06 4.11 6.28
N GLY A 16 -22.51 2.87 6.07
CA GLY A 16 -23.08 2.43 4.80
C GLY A 16 -22.10 2.18 3.65
N LYS A 17 -20.81 2.39 3.87
CA LYS A 17 -19.75 2.13 2.89
C LYS A 17 -19.00 0.84 3.23
N THR A 18 -18.64 0.07 2.22
CA THR A 18 -18.00 -1.24 2.41
C THR A 18 -16.57 -1.23 1.89
N ILE A 19 -15.64 -1.53 2.79
CA ILE A 19 -14.25 -1.87 2.42
C ILE A 19 -14.19 -3.38 2.21
N LYS A 20 -13.70 -3.80 1.05
CA LYS A 20 -13.43 -5.21 0.74
C LYS A 20 -11.96 -5.52 0.93
N TYR A 21 -11.66 -6.65 1.53
CA TYR A 21 -10.31 -7.17 1.75
C TYR A 21 -10.17 -8.51 1.07
N GLY A 22 -9.36 -8.57 0.01
CA GLY A 22 -8.97 -9.83 -0.63
C GLY A 22 -7.74 -10.41 0.07
N ILE A 23 -7.80 -11.66 0.52
CA ILE A 23 -6.75 -12.30 1.31
C ILE A 23 -6.16 -13.47 0.54
N ILE A 24 -4.82 -13.56 0.49
CA ILE A 24 -4.08 -14.76 0.09
C ILE A 24 -3.31 -15.23 1.32
N SER A 25 -3.55 -16.47 1.74
CA SER A 25 -2.91 -17.06 2.91
C SER A 25 -1.43 -17.37 2.67
N GLY A 26 -0.60 -17.14 3.67
CA GLY A 26 0.83 -17.39 3.67
C GLY A 26 1.38 -17.50 5.09
N ASN A 27 2.65 -17.16 5.26
CA ASN A 27 3.35 -17.14 6.56
C ASN A 27 3.00 -15.88 7.39
N GLU A 28 3.71 -15.66 8.51
CA GLU A 28 3.49 -14.52 9.43
C GLU A 28 4.02 -13.17 8.92
N LYS A 29 4.57 -13.07 7.70
CA LYS A 29 4.79 -11.80 7.01
C LYS A 29 3.49 -11.36 6.37
N ILE A 30 3.03 -10.17 6.70
CA ILE A 30 1.83 -9.57 6.11
C ILE A 30 2.27 -8.53 5.08
N VAL A 31 1.80 -8.66 3.85
CA VAL A 31 1.88 -7.60 2.84
C VAL A 31 0.49 -6.99 2.69
N PHE A 32 0.33 -5.76 3.17
CA PHE A 32 -0.90 -4.99 3.05
C PHE A 32 -0.83 -4.11 1.81
N ILE A 33 -1.72 -4.35 0.85
CA ILE A 33 -1.85 -3.56 -0.39
C ILE A 33 -3.07 -2.65 -0.27
N LYS A 34 -2.87 -1.33 -0.29
CA LYS A 34 -3.94 -0.33 -0.33
C LYS A 34 -4.06 0.26 -1.73
N THR A 35 -5.25 0.15 -2.32
CA THR A 35 -5.52 0.65 -3.67
C THR A 35 -5.65 2.19 -3.67
N GLY A 36 -5.52 2.82 -4.83
CA GLY A 36 -5.84 4.26 -4.99
C GLY A 36 -7.32 4.56 -4.71
N ALA A 37 -7.69 5.84 -4.74
CA ALA A 37 -9.07 6.30 -4.52
C ALA A 37 -10.05 5.52 -5.42
N ASP A 38 -11.17 5.08 -4.84
CA ASP A 38 -12.20 4.23 -5.46
C ASP A 38 -11.71 2.92 -6.09
N GLY A 39 -10.46 2.55 -5.78
CA GLY A 39 -9.87 1.31 -6.24
C GLY A 39 -10.51 0.08 -5.60
N ASN A 40 -10.77 -0.95 -6.40
CA ASN A 40 -11.21 -2.26 -5.93
C ASN A 40 -10.02 -3.21 -5.75
N ILE A 41 -10.23 -4.31 -5.00
CA ILE A 41 -9.18 -5.29 -4.65
C ILE A 41 -8.52 -5.99 -5.85
N LYS A 42 -9.12 -5.99 -7.04
CA LYS A 42 -8.50 -6.55 -8.24
C LYS A 42 -7.72 -5.51 -9.04
N GLY A 43 -8.24 -4.29 -9.09
CA GLY A 43 -7.70 -3.21 -9.92
C GLY A 43 -7.88 -3.43 -11.42
N TYR A 44 -7.46 -2.44 -12.21
CA TYR A 44 -7.48 -2.54 -13.68
C TYR A 44 -6.67 -3.73 -14.15
N LYS A 45 -7.25 -4.55 -15.05
CA LYS A 45 -6.63 -5.80 -15.56
C LYS A 45 -6.13 -6.73 -14.45
N ASN A 46 -6.76 -6.72 -13.27
CA ASN A 46 -6.39 -7.51 -12.10
C ASN A 46 -4.99 -7.17 -11.52
N LYS A 47 -4.47 -5.97 -11.70
CA LYS A 47 -3.10 -5.61 -11.30
C LYS A 47 -2.81 -5.90 -9.82
N TYR A 48 -3.71 -5.56 -8.90
CA TYR A 48 -3.49 -5.82 -7.47
C TYR A 48 -3.57 -7.31 -7.11
N LEU A 49 -4.45 -8.06 -7.77
CA LEU A 49 -4.52 -9.50 -7.60
C LEU A 49 -3.23 -10.18 -8.12
N MET A 50 -2.69 -9.73 -9.25
CA MET A 50 -1.42 -10.21 -9.79
C MET A 50 -0.25 -9.88 -8.85
N MET A 51 -0.18 -8.66 -8.32
CA MET A 51 0.80 -8.26 -7.31
C MET A 51 0.71 -9.13 -6.05
N ALA A 52 -0.52 -9.38 -5.56
CA ALA A 52 -0.76 -10.21 -4.39
C ALA A 52 -0.24 -11.64 -4.60
N HIS A 53 -0.52 -12.27 -5.73
CA HIS A 53 0.01 -13.59 -6.07
C HIS A 53 1.53 -13.59 -6.27
N ARG A 54 2.08 -12.55 -6.91
CA ARG A 54 3.52 -12.41 -7.13
C ARG A 54 4.29 -12.39 -5.82
N VAL A 55 3.91 -11.53 -4.87
CA VAL A 55 4.59 -11.42 -3.58
C VAL A 55 4.36 -12.65 -2.70
N ASN A 56 3.13 -13.21 -2.67
CA ASN A 56 2.86 -14.45 -1.96
C ASN A 56 3.74 -15.60 -2.47
N LYS A 57 3.83 -15.79 -3.79
CA LYS A 57 4.69 -16.83 -4.40
C LYS A 57 6.18 -16.60 -4.09
N ARG A 58 6.63 -15.34 -4.05
CA ARG A 58 8.05 -15.00 -3.92
C ARG A 58 8.57 -15.16 -2.50
N ILE A 59 7.82 -14.70 -1.49
CA ILE A 59 8.27 -14.69 -0.09
C ILE A 59 7.35 -15.44 0.87
N GLY A 60 6.32 -16.10 0.36
CA GLY A 60 5.35 -16.84 1.15
C GLY A 60 4.44 -16.00 2.03
N ALA A 61 4.42 -14.67 1.87
CA ALA A 61 3.69 -13.77 2.73
C ALA A 61 2.18 -13.97 2.66
N THR A 62 1.48 -13.75 3.77
CA THR A 62 0.05 -13.48 3.74
C THR A 62 -0.17 -12.10 3.13
N VAL A 63 -1.06 -12.03 2.13
CA VAL A 63 -1.36 -10.75 1.46
C VAL A 63 -2.79 -10.33 1.77
N ILE A 64 -2.96 -9.07 2.15
CA ILE A 64 -4.26 -8.43 2.37
C ILE A 64 -4.35 -7.25 1.39
N CYS A 65 -5.22 -7.34 0.40
CA CYS A 65 -5.48 -6.24 -0.52
C CYS A 65 -6.79 -5.54 -0.16
N ALA A 66 -6.74 -4.27 0.20
CA ALA A 66 -7.88 -3.48 0.64
C ALA A 66 -8.38 -2.52 -0.45
N SER A 67 -9.69 -2.53 -0.71
CA SER A 67 -10.34 -1.50 -1.52
C SER A 67 -10.34 -0.15 -0.79
N ASN A 68 -10.56 0.93 -1.53
CA ASN A 68 -10.40 2.28 -1.02
C ASN A 68 -11.56 3.20 -1.44
N PRO A 69 -12.75 3.08 -0.82
CA PRO A 69 -13.86 3.98 -1.09
C PRO A 69 -13.53 5.42 -0.68
N SER A 70 -13.41 6.35 -1.64
CA SER A 70 -12.94 7.73 -1.40
C SER A 70 -13.86 8.54 -0.49
N ASP A 71 -15.15 8.23 -0.49
CA ASP A 71 -16.17 8.88 0.33
C ASP A 71 -16.20 8.43 1.81
N LEU A 72 -15.35 7.48 2.19
CA LEU A 72 -15.12 7.09 3.57
C LEU A 72 -13.85 7.79 4.11
N GLY A 73 -14.03 8.72 5.03
CA GLY A 73 -12.92 9.54 5.58
C GLY A 73 -11.74 8.73 6.10
N TYR A 74 -10.55 9.31 6.06
CA TYR A 74 -9.26 8.67 6.43
C TYR A 74 -9.30 7.96 7.77
N LYS A 75 -9.82 8.61 8.82
CA LYS A 75 -9.90 8.06 10.18
C LYS A 75 -10.63 6.72 10.23
N HIS A 76 -11.74 6.62 9.53
CA HIS A 76 -12.55 5.38 9.51
C HIS A 76 -11.86 4.27 8.73
N GLN A 77 -11.22 4.61 7.60
CA GLN A 77 -10.49 3.62 6.81
C GLN A 77 -9.25 3.11 7.52
N VAL A 78 -8.43 3.99 8.09
CA VAL A 78 -7.24 3.61 8.86
C VAL A 78 -7.61 2.70 10.03
N ALA A 79 -8.69 3.01 10.75
CA ALA A 79 -9.19 2.16 11.84
C ALA A 79 -9.63 0.77 11.35
N ALA A 80 -10.34 0.70 10.22
CA ALA A 80 -10.78 -0.57 9.64
C ALA A 80 -9.62 -1.41 9.10
N ASP A 81 -8.66 -0.78 8.44
CA ASP A 81 -7.46 -1.43 7.90
C ASP A 81 -6.59 -1.98 9.03
N LYS A 82 -6.37 -1.17 10.08
CA LYS A 82 -5.68 -1.58 11.33
C LYS A 82 -6.34 -2.81 11.95
N ALA A 83 -7.66 -2.73 12.17
CA ALA A 83 -8.41 -3.84 12.76
C ALA A 83 -8.31 -5.11 11.90
N THR A 84 -8.34 -5.01 10.56
CA THR A 84 -8.22 -6.17 9.67
C THR A 84 -6.84 -6.83 9.77
N ILE A 85 -5.77 -6.05 9.88
CA ILE A 85 -4.41 -6.57 10.08
C ILE A 85 -4.31 -7.27 11.42
N PHE A 86 -4.76 -6.65 12.51
CA PHE A 86 -4.70 -7.26 13.85
C PHE A 86 -5.61 -8.49 13.99
N ASP A 87 -6.82 -8.47 13.41
CA ASP A 87 -7.69 -9.65 13.37
C ASP A 87 -6.99 -10.81 12.67
N THR A 88 -6.31 -10.55 11.55
CA THR A 88 -5.56 -11.57 10.81
C THR A 88 -4.40 -12.14 11.65
N ILE A 89 -3.68 -11.31 12.40
CA ILE A 89 -2.61 -11.75 13.31
C ILE A 89 -3.18 -12.62 14.42
N ALA A 90 -4.27 -12.18 15.05
CA ALA A 90 -4.91 -12.87 16.16
C ALA A 90 -5.52 -14.21 15.74
N GLU A 91 -6.25 -14.28 14.63
CA GLU A 91 -6.85 -15.51 14.09
C GLU A 91 -5.81 -16.60 13.81
N ARG A 92 -4.55 -16.21 13.56
CA ARG A 92 -3.46 -17.14 13.22
C ARG A 92 -2.47 -17.37 14.35
N ASN A 93 -2.68 -16.74 15.53
CA ASN A 93 -1.80 -16.83 16.70
C ASN A 93 -0.32 -16.53 16.39
N TRP A 94 -0.05 -15.56 15.51
CA TRP A 94 1.32 -15.19 15.18
C TRP A 94 2.00 -14.39 16.30
N SER A 95 3.20 -14.80 16.67
CA SER A 95 3.93 -14.21 17.80
C SER A 95 4.86 -13.07 17.39
N LYS A 96 5.35 -13.09 16.16
CA LYS A 96 6.31 -12.09 15.63
C LYS A 96 5.96 -11.70 14.19
N PRO A 97 4.74 -11.17 13.96
CA PRO A 97 4.37 -10.77 12.61
C PRO A 97 5.19 -9.56 12.16
N GLU A 98 5.58 -9.58 10.90
CA GLU A 98 6.17 -8.43 10.20
C GLU A 98 5.16 -7.87 9.22
N VAL A 99 4.94 -6.54 9.23
CA VAL A 99 4.01 -5.88 8.33
C VAL A 99 4.75 -5.04 7.31
N TYR A 100 4.45 -5.26 6.06
CA TYR A 100 4.93 -4.50 4.90
C TYR A 100 3.73 -3.88 4.21
N MET A 101 3.84 -2.65 3.77
CA MET A 101 2.72 -1.95 3.14
C MET A 101 3.09 -1.47 1.74
N PHE A 102 2.21 -1.70 0.80
CA PHE A 102 2.27 -1.17 -0.55
C PHE A 102 1.02 -0.33 -0.80
N GLY A 103 1.19 0.88 -1.26
CA GLY A 103 0.08 1.76 -1.59
C GLY A 103 0.32 2.56 -2.86
N THR A 104 -0.76 2.96 -3.51
CA THR A 104 -0.71 3.85 -4.67
C THR A 104 -1.65 5.02 -4.49
N SER A 105 -1.22 6.22 -4.92
CA SER A 105 -2.03 7.43 -4.86
C SER A 105 -2.55 7.69 -3.42
N ASP A 106 -3.84 7.94 -3.25
CA ASP A 106 -4.51 8.07 -1.94
C ASP A 106 -4.26 6.85 -1.02
N GLY A 107 -4.14 5.63 -1.58
CA GLY A 107 -3.81 4.44 -0.79
C GLY A 107 -2.39 4.48 -0.22
N ALA A 108 -1.43 5.09 -0.91
CA ALA A 108 -0.09 5.30 -0.39
C ALA A 108 -0.09 6.29 0.79
N TYR A 109 -0.83 7.39 0.66
CA TYR A 109 -1.03 8.34 1.74
C TYR A 109 -1.68 7.70 2.97
N ARG A 110 -2.73 6.88 2.79
CA ARG A 110 -3.38 6.14 3.88
C ARG A 110 -2.43 5.17 4.56
N ASN A 111 -1.54 4.53 3.82
CA ASN A 111 -0.53 3.66 4.41
C ASN A 111 0.48 4.43 5.28
N LEU A 112 0.85 5.66 4.93
CA LEU A 112 1.66 6.52 5.80
C LEU A 112 0.95 6.81 7.13
N LEU A 113 -0.36 7.08 7.09
CA LEU A 113 -1.17 7.28 8.31
C LEU A 113 -1.31 5.98 9.13
N LEU A 114 -1.50 4.85 8.46
CA LEU A 114 -1.70 3.54 9.09
C LEU A 114 -0.42 3.02 9.75
N ALA A 115 0.73 3.24 9.13
CA ALA A 115 2.01 2.68 9.55
C ALA A 115 2.42 3.08 10.97
N LYS A 116 2.10 4.30 11.40
CA LYS A 116 2.36 4.75 12.77
C LYS A 116 1.49 4.05 13.82
N GLU A 117 0.37 3.47 13.39
CA GLU A 117 -0.60 2.77 14.24
C GLU A 117 -0.29 1.27 14.37
N ILE A 118 0.69 0.76 13.60
CA ILE A 118 1.07 -0.66 13.56
C ILE A 118 2.56 -0.79 13.85
N PRO A 119 2.93 -1.08 15.11
CA PRO A 119 4.35 -1.17 15.53
C PRO A 119 5.16 -2.23 14.79
N GLN A 120 4.50 -3.23 14.21
CA GLN A 120 5.12 -4.30 13.42
C GLN A 120 5.49 -3.87 12.00
N THR A 121 5.24 -2.62 11.61
CA THR A 121 5.54 -2.14 10.27
C THR A 121 7.04 -2.03 10.03
N ILE A 122 7.52 -2.79 9.05
CA ILE A 122 8.94 -2.86 8.67
C ILE A 122 9.25 -1.94 7.49
N LYS A 123 8.37 -1.91 6.50
CA LYS A 123 8.62 -1.20 5.24
C LYS A 123 7.35 -0.69 4.60
N LEU A 124 7.48 0.46 3.95
CA LEU A 124 6.45 1.09 3.10
C LEU A 124 6.97 1.21 1.68
N VAL A 125 6.13 0.89 0.70
CA VAL A 125 6.32 1.26 -0.71
C VAL A 125 5.12 2.13 -1.11
N CYS A 126 5.39 3.38 -1.43
CA CYS A 126 4.40 4.41 -1.73
C CYS A 126 4.58 4.87 -3.17
N VAL A 127 3.61 4.61 -4.03
CA VAL A 127 3.65 4.91 -5.46
C VAL A 127 2.75 6.09 -5.76
N ASN A 128 3.29 7.16 -6.36
CA ASN A 128 2.55 8.36 -6.75
C ASN A 128 1.63 8.85 -5.62
N THR A 129 2.22 9.12 -4.46
CA THR A 129 1.49 9.40 -3.21
C THR A 129 0.74 10.70 -3.31
N SER A 130 -0.58 10.65 -3.36
CA SER A 130 -1.43 11.85 -3.28
C SER A 130 -1.44 12.39 -1.86
N SER A 131 -1.08 13.65 -1.70
CA SER A 131 -1.13 14.40 -0.45
C SER A 131 -1.92 15.71 -0.65
N PHE A 132 -2.31 16.37 0.43
CA PHE A 132 -2.98 17.66 0.33
C PHE A 132 -2.02 18.73 -0.19
N ASP A 133 -0.79 18.72 0.34
CA ASP A 133 0.31 19.58 -0.04
C ASP A 133 1.65 18.97 0.43
N PHE A 134 2.74 19.69 0.17
CA PHE A 134 4.08 19.22 0.57
C PHE A 134 4.27 19.17 2.09
N ASP A 135 3.72 20.11 2.84
CA ASP A 135 3.90 20.15 4.31
C ASP A 135 3.19 18.98 4.98
N ASP A 136 2.02 18.59 4.51
CA ASP A 136 1.32 17.38 4.96
C ASP A 136 2.12 16.12 4.62
N LEU A 137 2.61 15.96 3.38
CA LEU A 137 3.47 14.84 3.00
C LEU A 137 4.72 14.75 3.88
N LYS A 138 5.40 15.88 4.08
CA LYS A 138 6.59 15.99 4.93
C LYS A 138 6.31 15.54 6.37
N GLU A 139 5.20 16.00 6.95
CA GLU A 139 4.79 15.59 8.30
C GLU A 139 4.64 14.06 8.38
N ARG A 140 3.92 13.44 7.43
CA ARG A 140 3.73 11.97 7.41
C ARG A 140 5.04 11.21 7.25
N LEU A 141 5.95 11.70 6.40
CA LEU A 141 7.27 11.09 6.21
C LEU A 141 8.13 11.17 7.48
N LEU A 142 8.06 12.27 8.22
CA LEU A 142 8.78 12.46 9.49
C LEU A 142 8.18 11.62 10.62
N GLU A 143 6.85 11.54 10.73
CA GLU A 143 6.15 10.68 11.71
C GLU A 143 6.51 9.19 11.57
N THR A 144 6.88 8.77 10.37
CA THR A 144 7.28 7.39 10.06
C THR A 144 8.78 7.23 9.82
N SER A 145 9.62 8.18 10.31
CA SER A 145 11.06 8.21 10.00
C SER A 145 11.83 6.95 10.39
N GLN A 146 11.39 6.21 11.39
CA GLN A 146 11.98 4.94 11.83
C GLN A 146 11.68 3.75 10.89
N ILE A 147 10.69 3.88 10.00
CA ILE A 147 10.28 2.82 9.07
C ILE A 147 11.00 3.02 7.73
N HIS A 148 11.49 1.92 7.14
CA HIS A 148 12.04 1.99 5.78
C HIS A 148 10.97 2.34 4.76
N LYS A 149 11.21 3.37 3.96
CA LYS A 149 10.27 3.85 2.94
C LYS A 149 10.91 3.88 1.57
N THR A 150 10.16 3.46 0.57
CA THR A 150 10.46 3.72 -0.83
C THR A 150 9.32 4.53 -1.42
N LEU A 151 9.59 5.77 -1.81
CA LEU A 151 8.67 6.57 -2.61
C LEU A 151 9.01 6.39 -4.09
N VAL A 152 8.03 6.01 -4.87
CA VAL A 152 8.14 5.82 -6.32
C VAL A 152 7.32 6.90 -7.01
N TYR A 153 7.94 7.63 -7.91
CA TYR A 153 7.28 8.66 -8.71
C TYR A 153 7.34 8.30 -10.20
N GLY A 154 6.23 8.46 -10.89
CA GLY A 154 6.25 8.59 -12.34
C GLY A 154 6.71 10.01 -12.71
N ASP A 155 7.61 10.17 -13.68
CA ASP A 155 8.09 11.50 -14.06
C ASP A 155 7.06 12.34 -14.83
N ARG A 156 5.92 11.72 -15.21
CA ARG A 156 4.75 12.39 -15.81
C ARG A 156 3.56 12.49 -14.85
N ASP A 157 3.77 12.21 -13.57
CA ASP A 157 2.78 12.37 -12.52
C ASP A 157 2.83 13.79 -11.93
N ASP A 158 1.68 14.37 -11.62
CA ASP A 158 1.60 15.69 -10.99
C ASP A 158 2.29 15.71 -9.61
N GLU A 159 2.26 14.60 -8.86
CA GLU A 159 2.93 14.46 -7.56
C GLU A 159 4.47 14.49 -7.66
N TYR A 160 5.02 14.32 -8.86
CA TYR A 160 6.47 14.43 -9.09
C TYR A 160 7.04 15.80 -8.75
N ILE A 161 6.19 16.83 -8.71
CA ILE A 161 6.57 18.18 -8.27
C ILE A 161 7.25 18.18 -6.88
N TYR A 162 6.87 17.27 -6.00
CA TYR A 162 7.43 17.16 -4.64
C TYR A 162 8.76 16.42 -4.57
N PHE A 163 9.18 15.74 -5.63
CA PHE A 163 10.39 14.90 -5.61
C PHE A 163 11.64 15.63 -5.11
N ALA A 164 11.89 16.84 -5.65
CA ALA A 164 13.08 17.60 -5.29
C ALA A 164 13.07 18.06 -3.83
N ASP A 165 11.90 18.40 -3.30
CA ASP A 165 11.75 18.87 -1.92
C ASP A 165 11.79 17.71 -0.92
N VAL A 166 11.19 16.58 -1.26
CA VAL A 166 11.32 15.34 -0.46
C VAL A 166 12.79 14.90 -0.38
N LYS A 167 13.55 14.99 -1.47
CA LYS A 167 14.97 14.66 -1.48
C LYS A 167 15.79 15.53 -0.51
N LYS A 168 15.42 16.80 -0.33
CA LYS A 168 16.09 17.74 0.61
C LYS A 168 15.84 17.40 2.07
N LEU A 169 14.77 16.63 2.41
CA LEU A 169 14.46 16.27 3.80
C LEU A 169 15.55 15.37 4.42
N ASN A 170 16.38 14.72 3.62
CA ASN A 170 17.50 13.87 4.07
C ASN A 170 17.10 12.84 5.16
N ILE A 171 15.98 12.17 4.97
CA ILE A 171 15.47 11.13 5.88
C ILE A 171 16.28 9.85 5.64
N SER A 172 16.96 9.34 6.66
CA SER A 172 17.90 8.20 6.54
C SER A 172 17.31 6.90 6.01
N ASN A 173 16.03 6.65 6.32
CA ASN A 173 15.31 5.43 5.92
C ASN A 173 14.38 5.66 4.72
N LEU A 174 14.72 6.61 3.83
CA LEU A 174 13.95 6.97 2.66
C LEU A 174 14.74 6.73 1.38
N THR A 175 14.17 5.91 0.50
CA THR A 175 14.64 5.70 -0.87
C THR A 175 13.67 6.39 -1.83
N LEU A 176 14.20 7.12 -2.81
CA LEU A 176 13.42 7.75 -3.87
C LEU A 176 13.73 7.06 -5.19
N LEU A 177 12.68 6.68 -5.91
CA LEU A 177 12.77 6.10 -7.24
C LEU A 177 11.92 6.90 -8.23
N VAL A 178 12.39 7.03 -9.45
CA VAL A 178 11.65 7.65 -10.55
C VAL A 178 11.49 6.62 -11.66
N ILE A 179 10.28 6.47 -12.17
CA ILE A 179 9.96 5.61 -13.32
C ILE A 179 9.72 6.50 -14.52
N GLU A 180 10.66 6.46 -15.45
CA GLU A 180 10.63 7.26 -16.67
C GLU A 180 9.40 6.91 -17.53
N GLY A 181 8.69 7.94 -17.99
CA GLY A 181 7.50 7.81 -18.82
C GLY A 181 6.22 7.41 -18.10
N ALA A 182 6.28 7.13 -16.80
CA ALA A 182 5.10 6.75 -16.02
C ALA A 182 4.24 7.98 -15.66
N ASP A 183 2.95 7.89 -15.95
CA ASP A 183 1.92 8.80 -15.44
C ASP A 183 1.36 8.29 -14.10
N HIS A 184 0.37 9.01 -13.55
CA HIS A 184 -0.27 8.65 -12.28
C HIS A 184 -0.78 7.20 -12.21
N GLU A 185 -1.31 6.68 -13.31
CA GLU A 185 -1.92 5.36 -13.39
C GLU A 185 -1.02 4.29 -14.02
N PHE A 186 0.20 4.65 -14.45
CA PHE A 186 1.11 3.78 -15.20
C PHE A 186 0.47 3.25 -16.50
N ARG A 187 -0.20 4.12 -17.27
CA ARG A 187 -0.83 3.73 -18.54
C ARG A 187 0.18 3.17 -19.50
N GLY A 188 -0.11 1.96 -20.02
CA GLY A 188 0.79 1.24 -20.93
C GLY A 188 1.95 0.51 -20.23
N MET A 189 2.14 0.66 -18.92
CA MET A 189 3.26 0.13 -18.13
C MET A 189 2.79 -0.86 -17.05
N LEU A 190 1.87 -1.76 -17.41
CA LEU A 190 1.22 -2.66 -16.43
C LEU A 190 2.23 -3.61 -15.74
N GLU A 191 3.17 -4.17 -16.49
CA GLU A 191 4.16 -5.12 -15.95
C GLU A 191 5.16 -4.40 -15.04
N GLU A 192 5.61 -3.21 -15.42
CA GLU A 192 6.46 -2.34 -14.61
C GLU A 192 5.75 -2.01 -13.29
N TYR A 193 4.47 -1.60 -13.36
CA TYR A 193 3.67 -1.32 -12.18
C TYR A 193 3.55 -2.55 -11.25
N ILE A 194 3.24 -3.73 -11.81
CA ILE A 194 3.13 -4.98 -11.05
C ILE A 194 4.47 -5.33 -10.40
N SER A 195 5.59 -5.06 -11.07
CA SER A 195 6.91 -5.36 -10.54
C SER A 195 7.31 -4.49 -9.34
N LEU A 196 6.68 -3.33 -9.14
CA LEU A 196 6.96 -2.46 -7.98
C LEU A 196 6.67 -3.16 -6.64
N ILE A 197 5.81 -4.18 -6.60
CA ILE A 197 5.59 -4.97 -5.39
C ILE A 197 6.86 -5.70 -4.92
N ASP A 198 7.82 -5.92 -5.80
CA ASP A 198 9.09 -6.55 -5.46
C ASP A 198 9.98 -5.66 -4.58
N LEU A 199 9.71 -4.35 -4.52
CA LEU A 199 10.38 -3.41 -3.64
C LEU A 199 10.05 -3.64 -2.14
N ILE A 200 9.05 -4.46 -1.85
CA ILE A 200 8.70 -4.86 -0.47
C ILE A 200 9.83 -5.67 0.20
N ASN A 201 10.63 -6.33 -0.57
CA ASN A 201 11.69 -7.25 -0.08
C ASN A 201 13.00 -6.52 0.18
#